data_153f1f43f67473a84309e145b0d9d11a
#
_entry.id   153f1f43f67473a84309e145b0d9d11a
#
_cell.length_a   1.000
_cell.length_b   1.000
_cell.length_c   1.000
_cell.angle_alpha   90.00
_cell.angle_beta   90.00
_cell.angle_gamma   90.00
#
_symmetry.space_group_name_H-M   'P 1'
#
loop_
_entity.id
_entity.type
_entity.pdbx_description
1 polymer ?
#
loop_
_entity_poly.entity_id
_entity_poly.type
_entity_poly.pdbx_seq_one_letter_code
_entity_poly.pdbx_strand_id
1 'polypeptide(L)'
;MGDPRNPKRAGEPWNLDRVRISEAELRALAPLVIISGGWAWHFMAPPHEELKIFHDHKDVDLFVEPERFPELVQLLTERGFHRIWSRFDATSTHFYRYAKYVEDAKVILDVFVRHVPSVQVGDIRVVEPATLLSFYGDIHSTDDCVSVLAAKRLLARGESPIGRPELVTRLR
;
A
#
# COMPACT_ATOMS: atom_id res chain seq x y z
N MET A 1 16.23 6.51 -19.30
CA MET A 1 16.75 7.00 -18.01
C MET A 1 15.56 7.28 -17.12
N GLY A 2 15.50 6.66 -15.94
CA GLY A 2 14.46 6.99 -14.96
C GLY A 2 14.66 8.42 -14.43
N ASP A 3 13.58 9.06 -14.00
CA ASP A 3 13.64 10.35 -13.32
C ASP A 3 14.58 10.23 -12.12
N PRO A 4 15.65 11.03 -11.98
CA PRO A 4 16.56 10.97 -10.83
C PRO A 4 15.87 11.28 -9.49
N ARG A 5 14.68 11.91 -9.55
CA ARG A 5 13.81 12.12 -8.36
C ARG A 5 12.97 10.90 -8.03
N ASN A 6 13.07 9.86 -8.85
CA ASN A 6 12.38 8.60 -8.74
C ASN A 6 13.40 7.46 -8.89
N PRO A 7 14.33 7.30 -7.95
CA PRO A 7 15.35 6.27 -8.02
C PRO A 7 14.68 4.90 -8.15
N LYS A 8 15.34 3.99 -8.84
CA LYS A 8 14.90 2.61 -8.94
C LYS A 8 14.77 2.02 -7.53
N ARG A 9 13.73 1.26 -7.33
CA ARG A 9 13.35 0.64 -6.07
C ARG A 9 14.40 -0.32 -5.53
N ALA A 10 15.11 -1.01 -6.42
CA ALA A 10 16.17 -1.94 -6.05
C ALA A 10 17.41 -1.19 -5.52
N GLY A 11 17.77 -1.45 -4.27
CA GLY A 11 18.97 -0.91 -3.66
C GLY A 11 18.84 0.48 -3.03
N GLU A 12 17.63 1.07 -3.01
CA GLU A 12 17.40 2.32 -2.29
C GLU A 12 17.43 2.06 -0.79
N PRO A 13 18.21 2.81 0.01
CA PRO A 13 18.20 2.65 1.44
C PRO A 13 16.83 3.04 2.00
N TRP A 14 16.37 2.28 2.97
CA TRP A 14 15.14 2.52 3.68
C TRP A 14 15.16 3.87 4.40
N ASN A 15 14.35 4.82 3.94
CA ASN A 15 14.20 6.11 4.61
C ASN A 15 13.14 5.99 5.71
N LEU A 16 13.60 5.79 6.95
CA LEU A 16 12.73 5.56 8.11
C LEU A 16 11.84 6.76 8.44
N ASP A 17 12.31 7.98 8.25
CA ASP A 17 11.53 9.18 8.57
C ASP A 17 10.36 9.31 7.59
N ARG A 18 10.61 9.09 6.31
CA ARG A 18 9.56 9.06 5.30
C ARG A 18 8.55 7.93 5.56
N VAL A 19 9.01 6.77 5.96
CA VAL A 19 8.14 5.63 6.34
C VAL A 19 7.24 6.02 7.51
N ARG A 20 7.81 6.61 8.58
CA ARG A 20 7.05 7.06 9.75
C ARG A 20 5.99 8.11 9.40
N ILE A 21 6.34 9.08 8.58
CA ILE A 21 5.41 10.13 8.12
C ILE A 21 4.26 9.49 7.34
N SER A 22 4.55 8.64 6.37
CA SER A 22 3.53 7.97 5.57
C SER A 22 2.66 7.04 6.43
N GLU A 23 3.24 6.30 7.35
CA GLU A 23 2.51 5.43 8.28
C GLU A 23 1.54 6.22 9.17
N ALA A 24 1.97 7.37 9.68
CA ALA A 24 1.12 8.23 10.50
C ALA A 24 -0.12 8.73 9.71
N GLU A 25 0.07 9.11 8.44
CA GLU A 25 -1.04 9.48 7.56
C GLU A 25 -1.97 8.30 7.28
N LEU A 26 -1.41 7.12 7.00
CA LEU A 26 -2.20 5.91 6.75
C LEU A 26 -3.06 5.52 7.95
N ARG A 27 -2.51 5.60 9.16
CA ARG A 27 -3.27 5.32 10.38
C ARG A 27 -4.43 6.29 10.56
N ALA A 28 -4.26 7.55 10.22
CA ALA A 28 -5.33 8.55 10.27
C ALA A 28 -6.43 8.28 9.23
N LEU A 29 -6.10 7.70 8.07
CA LEU A 29 -7.04 7.34 7.02
C LEU A 29 -7.65 5.94 7.20
N ALA A 30 -7.07 5.10 8.06
CA ALA A 30 -7.43 3.69 8.22
C ALA A 30 -8.92 3.39 8.40
N PRO A 31 -9.73 4.23 9.08
CA PRO A 31 -11.17 3.97 9.21
C PRO A 31 -11.93 3.96 7.89
N LEU A 32 -11.39 4.62 6.86
CA LEU A 32 -12.07 4.82 5.57
C LEU A 32 -11.51 3.98 4.43
N VAL A 33 -10.26 3.50 4.57
CA VAL A 33 -9.53 2.91 3.45
C VAL A 33 -9.14 1.45 3.69
N ILE A 34 -8.81 0.78 2.60
CA ILE A 34 -8.18 -0.54 2.58
C ILE A 34 -6.81 -0.37 1.93
N ILE A 35 -5.76 -0.67 2.66
CA ILE A 35 -4.38 -0.47 2.22
C ILE A 35 -3.96 -1.59 1.28
N SER A 36 -3.28 -1.23 0.19
CA SER A 36 -2.80 -2.15 -0.85
C SER A 36 -1.30 -1.99 -1.11
N GLY A 37 -0.82 -2.63 -2.16
CA GLY A 37 0.57 -2.50 -2.61
C GLY A 37 1.61 -2.88 -1.56
N GLY A 38 2.74 -2.24 -1.62
CA GLY A 38 3.85 -2.45 -0.69
C GLY A 38 3.50 -2.19 0.77
N TRP A 39 2.62 -1.22 1.02
CA TRP A 39 2.18 -0.89 2.37
C TRP A 39 1.29 -1.97 2.99
N ALA A 40 0.50 -2.70 2.21
CA ALA A 40 -0.24 -3.84 2.74
C ALA A 40 0.71 -4.91 3.28
N TRP A 41 1.78 -5.24 2.54
CA TRP A 41 2.83 -6.14 3.02
C TRP A 41 3.54 -5.61 4.25
N HIS A 42 3.81 -4.30 4.30
CA HIS A 42 4.42 -3.66 5.46
C HIS A 42 3.59 -3.90 6.74
N PHE A 43 2.27 -3.74 6.69
CA PHE A 43 1.41 -3.96 7.85
C PHE A 43 1.20 -5.44 8.17
N MET A 44 1.17 -6.31 7.18
CA MET A 44 1.06 -7.76 7.38
C MET A 44 2.35 -8.40 7.88
N ALA A 45 3.48 -7.82 7.55
CA ALA A 45 4.80 -8.45 7.67
C ALA A 45 5.39 -8.63 9.05
N PRO A 46 5.09 -7.83 10.12
CA PRO A 46 5.73 -8.12 11.39
C PRO A 46 5.39 -9.54 11.86
N PRO A 47 6.36 -10.41 12.12
CA PRO A 47 7.80 -10.17 12.17
C PRO A 47 8.58 -10.50 10.87
N HIS A 48 7.95 -10.65 9.72
CA HIS A 48 8.62 -11.06 8.48
C HIS A 48 9.43 -9.91 7.88
N GLU A 49 10.67 -9.74 8.31
CA GLU A 49 11.54 -8.63 7.87
C GLU A 49 11.79 -8.63 6.36
N GLU A 50 11.83 -9.80 5.72
CA GLU A 50 11.95 -9.92 4.27
C GLU A 50 10.81 -9.28 3.50
N LEU A 51 9.64 -9.09 4.12
CA LEU A 51 8.51 -8.37 3.53
C LEU A 51 8.59 -6.85 3.73
N LYS A 52 9.44 -6.39 4.65
CA LYS A 52 9.63 -4.97 4.97
C LYS A 52 10.81 -4.35 4.22
N ILE A 53 11.94 -5.04 4.19
CA ILE A 53 13.24 -4.49 3.77
C ILE A 53 13.20 -3.96 2.34
N PHE A 54 12.47 -4.63 1.48
CA PHE A 54 12.47 -4.38 0.04
C PHE A 54 11.24 -3.61 -0.44
N HIS A 55 10.43 -3.06 0.47
CA HIS A 55 9.28 -2.26 0.08
C HIS A 55 9.70 -0.92 -0.50
N ASP A 56 9.09 -0.59 -1.61
CA ASP A 56 9.01 0.79 -2.05
C ASP A 56 7.86 1.49 -1.29
N HIS A 57 8.23 2.37 -0.38
CA HIS A 57 7.28 3.18 0.38
C HIS A 57 7.09 4.57 -0.23
N LYS A 58 7.29 4.69 -1.51
CA LYS A 58 7.26 5.95 -2.23
C LYS A 58 5.86 6.50 -2.43
N ASP A 59 4.95 5.65 -2.84
CA ASP A 59 3.53 5.93 -2.99
C ASP A 59 2.72 4.86 -2.25
N VAL A 60 1.49 5.20 -1.96
CA VAL A 60 0.59 4.37 -1.18
C VAL A 60 -0.63 4.05 -2.01
N ASP A 61 -0.84 2.77 -2.31
CA ASP A 61 -2.03 2.28 -2.96
C ASP A 61 -3.16 2.05 -1.95
N LEU A 62 -4.30 2.69 -2.17
CA LEU A 62 -5.47 2.62 -1.29
C LEU A 62 -6.71 2.25 -2.09
N PHE A 63 -7.54 1.39 -1.52
CA PHE A 63 -8.92 1.21 -1.97
C PHE A 63 -9.87 1.91 -1.02
N VAL A 64 -10.97 2.43 -1.56
CA VAL A 64 -12.10 2.97 -0.80
C VAL A 64 -13.39 2.48 -1.43
N GLU A 65 -14.33 2.10 -0.60
CA GLU A 65 -15.67 1.75 -1.04
C GLU A 65 -16.35 2.99 -1.64
N PRO A 66 -17.03 2.87 -2.79
CA PRO A 66 -17.62 4.03 -3.49
C PRO A 66 -18.49 4.92 -2.59
N GLU A 67 -19.22 4.31 -1.66
CA GLU A 67 -20.11 4.99 -0.73
C GLU A 67 -19.37 5.88 0.27
N ARG A 68 -18.12 5.52 0.58
CA ARG A 68 -17.26 6.23 1.53
C ARG A 68 -16.28 7.21 0.88
N PHE A 69 -16.24 7.24 -0.44
CA PHE A 69 -15.32 8.12 -1.16
C PHE A 69 -15.52 9.62 -0.84
N PRO A 70 -16.76 10.15 -0.77
CA PRO A 70 -16.96 11.55 -0.38
C PRO A 70 -16.40 11.87 1.01
N GLU A 71 -16.56 10.97 1.98
CA GLU A 71 -16.03 11.12 3.34
C GLU A 71 -14.48 11.13 3.32
N LEU A 72 -13.89 10.25 2.51
CA LEU A 72 -12.43 10.21 2.33
C LEU A 72 -11.90 11.52 1.71
N VAL A 73 -12.58 12.06 0.70
CA VAL A 73 -12.17 13.34 0.06
C VAL A 73 -12.20 14.49 1.06
N GLN A 74 -13.23 14.55 1.91
CA GLN A 74 -13.30 15.53 2.98
C GLN A 74 -12.12 15.39 3.94
N LEU A 75 -11.87 14.18 4.45
CA LEU A 75 -10.76 13.91 5.37
C LEU A 75 -9.40 14.23 4.74
N LEU A 76 -9.18 13.87 3.48
CA LEU A 76 -7.95 14.20 2.76
C LEU A 76 -7.73 15.71 2.67
N THR A 77 -8.79 16.47 2.39
CA THR A 77 -8.75 17.94 2.33
C THR A 77 -8.42 18.55 3.69
N GLU A 78 -9.08 18.08 4.74
CA GLU A 78 -8.82 18.53 6.14
C GLU A 78 -7.38 18.24 6.57
N ARG A 79 -6.80 17.17 6.08
CA ARG A 79 -5.40 16.78 6.35
C ARG A 79 -4.38 17.45 5.43
N GLY A 80 -4.81 18.33 4.53
CA GLY A 80 -3.93 19.10 3.64
C GLY A 80 -3.45 18.34 2.40
N PHE A 81 -4.10 17.22 2.05
CA PHE A 81 -3.86 16.61 0.76
C PHE A 81 -4.57 17.38 -0.35
N HIS A 82 -3.91 17.47 -1.48
CA HIS A 82 -4.48 18.02 -2.71
C HIS A 82 -4.41 17.01 -3.84
N ARG A 83 -5.41 17.03 -4.70
CA ARG A 83 -5.44 16.17 -5.87
C ARG A 83 -4.37 16.61 -6.87
N ILE A 84 -3.65 15.63 -7.41
CA ILE A 84 -2.75 15.83 -8.53
C ILE A 84 -3.21 14.99 -9.72
N TRP A 85 -3.18 15.60 -10.90
CA TRP A 85 -3.51 14.91 -12.13
C TRP A 85 -2.35 14.00 -12.55
N SER A 86 -2.70 12.81 -13.01
CA SER A 86 -1.77 11.84 -13.58
C SER A 86 -2.26 11.37 -14.95
N ARG A 87 -1.40 10.70 -15.70
CA ARG A 87 -1.81 10.09 -16.98
C ARG A 87 -2.95 9.07 -16.83
N PHE A 88 -3.14 8.50 -15.64
CA PHE A 88 -4.21 7.53 -15.38
C PHE A 88 -5.58 8.18 -15.26
N ASP A 89 -5.67 9.46 -14.98
CA ASP A 89 -6.96 10.19 -14.95
C ASP A 89 -7.66 10.19 -16.32
N ALA A 90 -6.90 10.07 -17.40
CA ALA A 90 -7.46 9.98 -18.75
C ALA A 90 -8.02 8.59 -19.09
N THR A 91 -7.61 7.55 -18.38
CA THR A 91 -7.91 6.15 -18.70
C THR A 91 -8.72 5.42 -17.64
N SER A 92 -8.86 6.00 -16.45
CA SER A 92 -9.57 5.40 -15.32
C SER A 92 -10.52 6.39 -14.66
N THR A 93 -11.80 6.04 -14.63
CA THR A 93 -12.86 6.84 -13.96
C THR A 93 -12.89 6.66 -12.44
N HIS A 94 -12.11 5.72 -11.90
CA HIS A 94 -12.14 5.32 -10.48
C HIS A 94 -10.78 5.38 -9.83
N PHE A 95 -9.87 6.16 -10.40
CA PHE A 95 -8.53 6.39 -9.89
C PHE A 95 -8.30 7.87 -9.59
N TYR A 96 -7.73 8.16 -8.42
CA TYR A 96 -7.45 9.52 -7.98
C TYR A 96 -6.10 9.55 -7.27
N ARG A 97 -5.22 10.46 -7.67
CA ARG A 97 -3.94 10.66 -7.00
C ARG A 97 -3.99 11.91 -6.13
N TYR A 98 -3.56 11.76 -4.88
CA TYR A 98 -3.43 12.86 -3.93
C TYR A 98 -2.00 12.95 -3.42
N ALA A 99 -1.59 14.15 -3.03
CA ALA A 99 -0.30 14.36 -2.42
C ALA A 99 -0.36 15.47 -1.36
N LYS A 100 0.54 15.37 -0.39
CA LYS A 100 0.89 16.49 0.49
C LYS A 100 2.37 16.45 0.82
N TYR A 101 2.90 17.58 1.25
CA TYR A 101 4.24 17.66 1.81
C TYR A 101 4.14 17.74 3.33
N VAL A 102 4.96 16.95 4.01
CA VAL A 102 5.16 16.98 5.46
C VAL A 102 6.66 17.11 5.65
N GLU A 103 7.13 18.25 6.16
CA GLU A 103 8.56 18.57 6.16
C GLU A 103 9.12 18.44 4.73
N ASP A 104 10.19 17.69 4.56
CA ASP A 104 10.81 17.43 3.25
C ASP A 104 10.26 16.16 2.56
N ALA A 105 9.32 15.46 3.19
CA ALA A 105 8.72 14.26 2.63
C ALA A 105 7.46 14.56 1.84
N LYS A 106 7.39 14.00 0.63
CA LYS A 106 6.16 14.00 -0.18
C LYS A 106 5.42 12.69 0.04
N VAL A 107 4.22 12.76 0.61
CA VAL A 107 3.30 11.63 0.72
C VAL A 107 2.40 11.61 -0.50
N ILE A 108 2.42 10.51 -1.24
CA ILE A 108 1.60 10.29 -2.44
C ILE A 108 0.63 9.15 -2.15
N LEU A 109 -0.64 9.38 -2.43
CA LEU A 109 -1.71 8.40 -2.29
C LEU A 109 -2.33 8.12 -3.66
N ASP A 110 -2.37 6.86 -4.04
CA ASP A 110 -3.08 6.36 -5.21
C ASP A 110 -4.38 5.69 -4.74
N VAL A 111 -5.50 6.36 -4.97
CA VAL A 111 -6.82 5.97 -4.46
C VAL A 111 -7.64 5.33 -5.55
N PHE A 112 -8.03 4.08 -5.35
CA PHE A 112 -8.90 3.31 -6.23
C PHE A 112 -10.30 3.20 -5.61
N VAL A 113 -11.31 3.74 -6.29
CA VAL A 113 -12.70 3.75 -5.79
C VAL A 113 -13.42 2.50 -6.24
N ARG A 114 -13.33 1.44 -5.46
CA ARG A 114 -14.04 0.17 -5.70
C ARG A 114 -14.00 -0.74 -4.48
N HIS A 115 -14.92 -1.68 -4.41
CA HIS A 115 -14.87 -2.76 -3.44
C HIS A 115 -13.71 -3.72 -3.72
N VAL A 116 -13.07 -4.20 -2.67
CA VAL A 116 -12.01 -5.21 -2.73
C VAL A 116 -12.08 -6.08 -1.48
N PRO A 117 -11.83 -7.41 -1.58
CA PRO A 117 -11.71 -8.27 -0.42
C PRO A 117 -10.60 -7.77 0.50
N SER A 118 -10.88 -7.70 1.80
CA SER A 118 -9.94 -7.18 2.78
C SER A 118 -9.93 -8.01 4.05
N VAL A 119 -8.81 -7.93 4.78
CA VAL A 119 -8.63 -8.53 6.09
C VAL A 119 -8.19 -7.48 7.09
N GLN A 120 -8.51 -7.72 8.35
CA GLN A 120 -8.13 -6.83 9.44
C GLN A 120 -6.75 -7.20 9.97
N VAL A 121 -5.86 -6.22 10.09
CA VAL A 121 -4.54 -6.33 10.69
C VAL A 121 -4.41 -5.29 11.79
N GLY A 122 -4.69 -5.67 13.02
CA GLY A 122 -4.83 -4.72 14.11
C GLY A 122 -6.01 -3.77 13.89
N ASP A 123 -5.74 -2.49 13.86
CA ASP A 123 -6.70 -1.41 13.59
C ASP A 123 -6.80 -1.01 12.10
N ILE A 124 -6.08 -1.70 11.23
CA ILE A 124 -5.95 -1.37 9.82
C ILE A 124 -6.59 -2.46 8.96
N ARG A 125 -7.30 -2.08 7.89
CA ARG A 125 -7.73 -2.99 6.84
C ARG A 125 -6.70 -3.01 5.72
N VAL A 126 -6.34 -4.21 5.27
CA VAL A 126 -5.48 -4.41 4.10
C VAL A 126 -6.17 -5.30 3.08
N VAL A 127 -5.80 -5.18 1.82
CA VAL A 127 -6.30 -6.10 0.79
C VAL A 127 -5.92 -7.53 1.18
N GLU A 128 -6.87 -8.44 1.03
CA GLU A 128 -6.63 -9.87 1.29
C GLU A 128 -5.41 -10.38 0.51
N PRO A 129 -4.50 -11.17 1.13
CA PRO A 129 -3.23 -11.57 0.52
C PRO A 129 -3.35 -12.23 -0.85
N ALA A 130 -4.31 -13.12 -1.05
CA ALA A 130 -4.49 -13.79 -2.34
C ALA A 130 -4.94 -12.79 -3.43
N THR A 131 -5.86 -11.90 -3.09
CA THR A 131 -6.30 -10.81 -3.97
C THR A 131 -5.16 -9.83 -4.27
N LEU A 132 -4.39 -9.45 -3.25
CA LEU A 132 -3.24 -8.58 -3.41
C LEU A 132 -2.20 -9.18 -4.36
N LEU A 133 -1.89 -10.47 -4.22
CA LEU A 133 -0.99 -11.18 -5.13
C LEU A 133 -1.51 -11.19 -6.57
N SER A 134 -2.82 -11.31 -6.77
CA SER A 134 -3.42 -11.32 -8.12
C SER A 134 -3.21 -10.01 -8.89
N PHE A 135 -3.03 -8.89 -8.20
CA PHE A 135 -2.77 -7.59 -8.83
C PHE A 135 -1.39 -7.51 -9.49
N TYR A 136 -0.47 -8.34 -9.08
CA TYR A 136 0.89 -8.38 -9.64
C TYR A 136 1.01 -9.33 -10.85
N GLY A 137 -0.01 -10.15 -11.12
CA GLY A 137 0.00 -11.09 -12.25
C GLY A 137 1.23 -12.00 -12.26
N ASP A 138 1.70 -12.31 -13.46
CA ASP A 138 2.92 -13.11 -13.67
C ASP A 138 4.19 -12.26 -13.65
N ILE A 139 4.36 -11.46 -12.63
CA ILE A 139 5.58 -10.66 -12.48
C ILE A 139 6.76 -11.58 -12.21
N HIS A 140 7.67 -11.62 -13.14
CA HIS A 140 8.90 -12.42 -13.07
C HIS A 140 10.15 -11.61 -12.74
N SER A 141 10.05 -10.28 -12.76
CA SER A 141 11.18 -9.40 -12.47
C SER A 141 11.39 -9.26 -10.97
N THR A 142 12.62 -9.48 -10.56
CA THR A 142 13.02 -9.45 -9.15
C THR A 142 13.10 -8.04 -8.57
N ASP A 143 13.29 -7.03 -9.40
CA ASP A 143 13.64 -5.68 -8.94
C ASP A 143 12.45 -4.91 -8.33
N ASP A 144 11.21 -5.24 -8.76
CA ASP A 144 10.01 -4.52 -8.33
C ASP A 144 9.14 -5.30 -7.35
N CYS A 145 9.50 -6.55 -7.06
CA CYS A 145 8.56 -7.50 -6.47
C CYS A 145 9.16 -8.45 -5.42
N VAL A 146 10.21 -8.03 -4.70
CA VAL A 146 10.81 -8.90 -3.68
C VAL A 146 9.77 -9.28 -2.62
N SER A 147 8.92 -8.34 -2.22
CA SER A 147 7.83 -8.61 -1.26
C SER A 147 6.81 -9.61 -1.81
N VAL A 148 6.46 -9.48 -3.09
CA VAL A 148 5.54 -10.42 -3.76
C VAL A 148 6.14 -11.81 -3.82
N LEU A 149 7.43 -11.93 -4.16
CA LEU A 149 8.13 -13.20 -4.18
C LEU A 149 8.25 -13.81 -2.78
N ALA A 150 8.53 -13.00 -1.76
CA ALA A 150 8.57 -13.45 -0.37
C ALA A 150 7.18 -13.94 0.08
N ALA A 151 6.12 -13.19 -0.20
CA ALA A 151 4.76 -13.59 0.11
C ALA A 151 4.34 -14.88 -0.62
N LYS A 152 4.67 -15.03 -1.90
CA LYS A 152 4.44 -16.27 -2.66
C LYS A 152 5.16 -17.47 -2.03
N ARG A 153 6.40 -17.28 -1.57
CA ARG A 153 7.17 -18.34 -0.90
C ARG A 153 6.55 -18.73 0.45
N LEU A 154 6.11 -17.76 1.23
CA LEU A 154 5.43 -18.02 2.50
C LEU A 154 4.13 -18.82 2.27
N LEU A 155 3.29 -18.39 1.35
CA LEU A 155 2.06 -19.08 1.01
C LEU A 155 2.30 -20.49 0.46
N ALA A 156 3.34 -20.69 -0.37
CA ALA A 156 3.70 -22.01 -0.89
C ALA A 156 4.16 -23.00 0.20
N ARG A 157 4.66 -22.49 1.33
CA ARG A 157 5.00 -23.28 2.53
C ARG A 157 3.83 -23.46 3.48
N GLY A 158 2.65 -22.94 3.15
CA GLY A 158 1.51 -22.92 4.05
C GLY A 158 1.63 -21.91 5.20
N GLU A 159 2.58 -20.98 5.10
CA GLU A 159 2.78 -19.92 6.06
C GLU A 159 1.97 -18.69 5.64
N SER A 160 1.38 -18.00 6.62
CA SER A 160 0.68 -16.76 6.34
C SER A 160 1.67 -15.60 6.23
N PRO A 161 1.53 -14.70 5.23
CA PRO A 161 2.24 -13.44 5.21
C PRO A 161 1.79 -12.50 6.32
N ILE A 162 0.67 -12.79 6.99
CA ILE A 162 0.17 -12.05 8.14
C ILE A 162 0.88 -12.57 9.38
N GLY A 163 1.76 -11.75 9.96
CA GLY A 163 2.58 -12.13 11.10
C GLY A 163 1.87 -12.26 12.45
N ARG A 164 0.53 -12.25 12.47
CA ARG A 164 -0.28 -12.40 13.68
C ARG A 164 -1.06 -13.70 13.67
N PRO A 165 -0.81 -14.62 14.62
CA PRO A 165 -1.44 -15.93 14.66
C PRO A 165 -2.98 -15.87 14.66
N GLU A 166 -3.56 -14.88 15.33
CA GLU A 166 -5.02 -14.69 15.41
C GLU A 166 -5.68 -14.35 14.07
N LEU A 167 -4.90 -13.93 13.07
CA LEU A 167 -5.39 -13.59 11.75
C LEU A 167 -5.22 -14.74 10.73
N VAL A 168 -4.34 -15.69 11.04
CA VAL A 168 -4.08 -16.87 10.20
C VAL A 168 -5.33 -17.75 10.05
N THR A 169 -6.16 -17.83 11.09
CA THR A 169 -7.40 -18.62 11.09
C THR A 169 -8.48 -18.08 10.15
N ARG A 170 -8.38 -16.83 9.71
CA ARG A 170 -9.34 -16.22 8.78
C ARG A 170 -9.01 -16.44 7.31
N LEU A 171 -7.84 -16.99 7.01
CA LEU A 171 -7.37 -17.24 5.64
C LEU A 171 -7.54 -18.71 5.20
N ARG A 172 -8.16 -19.56 6.03
CA ARG A 172 -8.41 -20.97 5.70
C ARG A 172 -9.82 -21.22 5.21
#